data_c63acc1551f1c7c77a71e0902df4ea67
#
_entry.id   c63acc1551f1c7c77a71e0902df4ea67
#
_cell.length_a   1.000
_cell.length_b   1.000
_cell.length_c   1.000
_cell.angle_alpha   90.00
_cell.angle_beta   90.00
_cell.angle_gamma   90.00
#
_symmetry.space_group_name_H-M   'P 1'
#
loop_
_entity.id
_entity.type
_entity.pdbx_description
1 polymer ?
#
loop_
_entity_poly.entity_id
_entity_poly.type
_entity_poly.pdbx_seq_one_letter_code
_entity_poly.pdbx_strand_id
1 'polypeptide(L)'
;MRAAGRRVACIGLRDQFVPELPGLCDDFAQAGILQLGRWIRLAKRMGVTDCVMVGRVEKARMHDPFRAFRQLPDWRAAMLWYRRLRHDHRSATLLTAVAEELLSGGVRLIDSTAFIPDHMASVGVMGSVRPSALQDGDIAFAWPLLEGSLRLDIGQSIAVRDRDVIAVEAVEGTNAMIDRAGTLCRSKGWTLLKSCRPDHDMRADVPTIGVHTIEHMAKNGGGCIAIGAGRVILIDRPAVVAAANHLGVALVGVEPSERPPGSAS
;
A
#
# COMPACT_ATOMS: atom_id res chain seq x y z
N MET A 1 16.60 -3.41 -7.86
CA MET A 1 17.61 -2.34 -8.01
C MET A 1 19.02 -2.91 -8.04
N ARG A 2 19.53 -3.57 -6.99
CA ARG A 2 20.89 -4.19 -7.02
C ARG A 2 21.05 -5.19 -8.17
N ALA A 3 20.07 -6.05 -8.40
CA ALA A 3 20.07 -6.98 -9.53
C ALA A 3 20.17 -6.28 -10.92
N ALA A 4 19.78 -5.01 -10.99
CA ALA A 4 19.94 -4.16 -12.18
C ALA A 4 21.24 -3.33 -12.16
N GLY A 5 22.22 -3.69 -11.31
CA GLY A 5 23.49 -3.00 -11.20
C GLY A 5 23.46 -1.59 -10.61
N ARG A 6 22.34 -1.21 -9.97
CA ARG A 6 22.22 0.11 -9.34
C ARG A 6 22.68 0.05 -7.89
N ARG A 7 23.41 1.07 -7.45
CA ARG A 7 23.75 1.28 -6.05
C ARG A 7 22.48 1.63 -5.26
N VAL A 8 22.27 0.95 -4.13
CA VAL A 8 21.09 1.13 -3.28
C VAL A 8 21.50 1.68 -1.93
N ALA A 9 21.08 2.91 -1.65
CA ALA A 9 21.21 3.53 -0.34
C ALA A 9 19.86 3.46 0.39
N CYS A 10 19.86 3.12 1.67
CA CYS A 10 18.64 3.00 2.45
C CYS A 10 18.72 3.77 3.78
N ILE A 11 17.65 4.48 4.10
CA ILE A 11 17.44 5.09 5.40
C ILE A 11 16.33 4.31 6.11
N GLY A 12 16.70 3.42 7.03
CA GLY A 12 15.77 2.66 7.86
C GLY A 12 15.13 3.55 8.93
N LEU A 13 13.81 3.57 9.00
CA LEU A 13 13.12 4.23 10.10
C LEU A 13 13.32 3.44 11.38
N ARG A 14 13.82 4.10 12.43
CA ARG A 14 14.17 3.46 13.71
C ARG A 14 12.99 2.63 14.24
N ASP A 15 13.25 1.39 14.61
CA ASP A 15 12.29 0.41 15.12
C ASP A 15 11.17 0.00 14.12
N GLN A 16 11.37 0.25 12.81
CA GLN A 16 10.35 -0.03 11.78
C GLN A 16 10.93 -0.73 10.54
N PHE A 17 12.11 -1.28 10.60
CA PHE A 17 12.70 -2.04 9.51
C PHE A 17 13.11 -3.44 9.99
N VAL A 18 13.17 -4.38 9.05
CA VAL A 18 13.58 -5.75 9.32
C VAL A 18 15.11 -5.83 9.54
N PRO A 19 15.61 -6.69 10.45
CA PRO A 19 17.03 -6.76 10.79
C PRO A 19 17.96 -7.02 9.59
N GLU A 20 17.44 -7.67 8.54
CA GLU A 20 18.18 -8.05 7.34
C GLU A 20 18.42 -6.87 6.38
N LEU A 21 17.62 -5.78 6.50
CA LEU A 21 17.64 -4.65 5.58
C LEU A 21 19.03 -4.02 5.37
N PRO A 22 19.87 -3.83 6.41
CA PRO A 22 21.22 -3.29 6.22
C PRO A 22 22.08 -4.12 5.26
N GLY A 23 21.96 -5.46 5.30
CA GLY A 23 22.71 -6.38 4.42
C GLY A 23 22.23 -6.37 2.96
N LEU A 24 21.06 -5.82 2.70
CA LEU A 24 20.47 -5.72 1.35
C LEU A 24 20.80 -4.41 0.63
N CYS A 25 21.50 -3.49 1.30
CA CYS A 25 21.83 -2.16 0.77
C CYS A 25 23.35 -2.00 0.63
N ASP A 26 23.78 -1.09 -0.24
CA ASP A 26 25.18 -0.71 -0.39
C ASP A 26 25.56 0.36 0.66
N ASP A 27 24.61 1.24 1.01
CA ASP A 27 24.72 2.20 2.10
C ASP A 27 23.48 2.12 2.98
N PHE A 28 23.69 2.09 4.29
CA PHE A 28 22.60 2.05 5.26
C PHE A 28 22.80 3.09 6.37
N ALA A 29 21.73 3.79 6.72
CA ALA A 29 21.68 4.64 7.90
C ALA A 29 20.32 4.57 8.58
N GLN A 30 20.26 4.96 9.84
CA GLN A 30 19.00 5.03 10.59
C GLN A 30 18.62 6.48 10.92
N ALA A 31 17.32 6.74 10.86
CA ALA A 31 16.75 8.02 11.29
C ALA A 31 15.40 7.81 11.98
N GLY A 32 15.01 8.76 12.83
CA GLY A 32 13.66 8.78 13.40
C GLY A 32 12.64 9.25 12.37
N ILE A 33 11.38 8.83 12.53
CA ILE A 33 10.29 9.20 11.61
C ILE A 33 10.05 10.71 11.56
N LEU A 34 10.27 11.44 12.66
CA LEU A 34 10.11 12.90 12.74
C LEU A 34 11.41 13.67 12.48
N GLN A 35 12.40 13.07 11.80
CA GLN A 35 13.70 13.67 11.55
C GLN A 35 13.94 13.95 10.05
N LEU A 36 13.05 14.72 9.42
CA LEU A 36 13.10 15.02 7.98
C LEU A 36 14.41 15.70 7.55
N GLY A 37 14.93 16.63 8.33
CA GLY A 37 16.22 17.25 8.06
C GLY A 37 17.38 16.25 8.14
N ARG A 38 17.28 15.23 9.01
CA ARG A 38 18.25 14.15 9.08
C ARG A 38 18.14 13.25 7.85
N TRP A 39 16.93 12.93 7.38
CA TRP A 39 16.74 12.14 6.14
C TRP A 39 17.43 12.84 4.96
N ILE A 40 17.19 14.14 4.77
CA ILE A 40 17.80 14.94 3.71
C ILE A 40 19.33 14.92 3.81
N ARG A 41 19.88 15.16 5.01
CA ARG A 41 21.34 15.14 5.21
C ARG A 41 21.95 13.78 4.91
N LEU A 42 21.31 12.70 5.33
CA LEU A 42 21.78 11.34 5.06
C LEU A 42 21.71 11.01 3.56
N ALA A 43 20.62 11.31 2.89
CA ALA A 43 20.47 11.12 1.45
C ALA A 43 21.57 11.87 0.66
N LYS A 44 21.82 13.14 1.01
CA LYS A 44 22.91 13.92 0.40
C LYS A 44 24.30 13.33 0.65
N ARG A 45 24.59 12.85 1.87
CA ARG A 45 25.87 12.19 2.18
C ARG A 45 26.08 10.91 1.36
N MET A 46 25.00 10.20 1.09
CA MET A 46 25.00 8.97 0.26
C MET A 46 24.98 9.29 -1.25
N GLY A 47 24.93 10.57 -1.66
CA GLY A 47 24.86 10.99 -3.06
C GLY A 47 23.52 10.71 -3.72
N VAL A 48 22.43 10.60 -2.93
CA VAL A 48 21.07 10.28 -3.43
C VAL A 48 20.36 11.57 -3.82
N THR A 49 19.82 11.60 -5.03
CA THR A 49 18.96 12.67 -5.57
C THR A 49 17.51 12.24 -5.71
N ASP A 50 17.28 10.95 -5.97
CA ASP A 50 15.94 10.36 -6.10
C ASP A 50 15.73 9.29 -5.04
N CYS A 51 14.59 9.30 -4.38
CA CYS A 51 14.24 8.31 -3.38
C CYS A 51 12.83 7.75 -3.60
N VAL A 52 12.58 6.56 -3.08
CA VAL A 52 11.26 5.93 -2.99
C VAL A 52 10.93 5.67 -1.53
N MET A 53 9.66 5.77 -1.17
CA MET A 53 9.18 5.32 0.13
C MET A 53 8.64 3.91 0.01
N VAL A 54 9.13 3.00 0.87
CA VAL A 54 8.74 1.59 0.85
C VAL A 54 8.38 1.14 2.27
N GLY A 55 7.35 0.32 2.38
CA GLY A 55 6.91 -0.23 3.65
C GLY A 55 5.75 0.54 4.27
N ARG A 56 5.28 0.04 5.40
CA ARG A 56 4.13 0.59 6.13
C ARG A 56 4.60 1.26 7.43
N VAL A 57 4.10 2.46 7.68
CA VAL A 57 4.25 3.12 8.97
C VAL A 57 3.05 2.76 9.85
N GLU A 58 3.30 2.08 10.98
CA GLU A 58 2.25 1.72 11.92
C GLU A 58 1.75 2.96 12.69
N LYS A 59 0.59 3.48 12.28
CA LYS A 59 -0.04 4.65 12.92
C LYS A 59 -0.38 4.39 14.40
N ALA A 60 -0.75 3.17 14.76
CA ALA A 60 -1.07 2.79 16.13
C ALA A 60 0.09 3.07 17.11
N ARG A 61 1.32 3.00 16.64
CA ARG A 61 2.51 3.33 17.43
C ARG A 61 2.77 4.85 17.51
N MET A 62 2.06 5.69 16.78
CA MET A 62 2.19 7.16 16.86
C MET A 62 1.50 7.74 18.09
N HIS A 63 0.58 7.02 18.72
CA HIS A 63 -0.18 7.46 19.91
C HIS A 63 0.49 7.09 21.24
N ASP A 64 1.70 6.51 21.24
CA ASP A 64 2.45 6.24 22.47
C ASP A 64 3.13 7.54 22.98
N PRO A 65 2.66 8.14 24.10
CA PRO A 65 3.17 9.40 24.62
C PRO A 65 4.64 9.34 25.05
N PHE A 66 5.14 8.16 25.45
CA PHE A 66 6.56 7.98 25.81
C PHE A 66 7.51 7.94 24.61
N ARG A 67 7.01 7.67 23.42
CA ARG A 67 7.78 7.67 22.18
C ARG A 67 8.09 9.08 21.67
N ALA A 68 7.23 10.05 21.95
CA ALA A 68 7.46 11.46 21.63
C ALA A 68 8.76 11.97 22.29
N PHE A 69 9.11 11.50 23.48
CA PHE A 69 10.37 11.82 24.15
C PHE A 69 11.60 11.15 23.53
N ARG A 70 11.44 10.01 22.86
CA ARG A 70 12.55 9.28 22.21
C ARG A 70 12.81 9.69 20.77
N GLN A 71 11.85 10.35 20.10
CA GLN A 71 11.95 10.78 18.71
C GLN A 71 11.58 12.27 18.58
N LEU A 72 12.36 13.14 19.21
CA LEU A 72 12.16 14.57 19.09
C LEU A 72 12.15 14.96 17.60
N PRO A 73 11.09 15.68 17.14
CA PRO A 73 11.05 16.20 15.79
C PRO A 73 12.23 17.15 15.57
N ASP A 74 12.86 17.07 14.42
CA ASP A 74 13.81 18.11 14.04
C ASP A 74 13.05 19.38 13.60
N TRP A 75 13.78 20.48 13.47
CA TRP A 75 13.18 21.77 13.12
C TRP A 75 12.34 21.73 11.84
N ARG A 76 12.76 20.97 10.82
CA ARG A 76 12.01 20.82 9.57
C ARG A 76 10.67 20.11 9.78
N ALA A 77 10.67 19.01 10.51
CA ALA A 77 9.45 18.28 10.84
C ALA A 77 8.50 19.12 11.72
N ALA A 78 9.04 19.86 12.72
CA ALA A 78 8.24 20.75 13.57
C ALA A 78 7.61 21.89 12.76
N MET A 79 8.36 22.48 11.84
CA MET A 79 7.87 23.57 10.98
C MET A 79 6.82 23.05 9.97
N LEU A 80 7.03 21.85 9.39
CA LEU A 80 6.06 21.19 8.50
C LEU A 80 4.74 20.95 9.22
N TRP A 81 4.81 20.39 10.43
CA TRP A 81 3.64 20.18 11.29
C TRP A 81 2.89 21.49 11.54
N TYR A 82 3.58 22.50 12.02
CA TYR A 82 2.97 23.80 12.35
C TYR A 82 2.31 24.48 11.15
N ARG A 83 2.96 24.45 9.98
CA ARG A 83 2.49 25.17 8.79
C ARG A 83 1.38 24.45 8.02
N ARG A 84 1.42 23.11 7.96
CA ARG A 84 0.58 22.35 7.03
C ARG A 84 -0.27 21.27 7.69
N LEU A 85 0.23 20.59 8.71
CA LEU A 85 -0.41 19.37 9.22
C LEU A 85 -1.29 19.59 10.44
N ARG A 86 -1.21 20.71 11.13
CA ARG A 86 -2.02 20.95 12.35
C ARG A 86 -3.53 20.97 12.12
N HIS A 87 -3.99 21.16 10.91
CA HIS A 87 -5.40 21.26 10.53
C HIS A 87 -5.88 20.13 9.62
N ASP A 88 -4.96 19.37 9.01
CA ASP A 88 -5.30 18.27 8.09
C ASP A 88 -4.36 17.10 8.30
N HIS A 89 -4.89 16.02 8.89
CA HIS A 89 -4.15 14.79 9.21
C HIS A 89 -4.35 13.69 8.17
N ARG A 90 -4.96 13.98 7.02
CA ARG A 90 -5.14 13.00 5.96
C ARG A 90 -3.79 12.51 5.45
N SER A 91 -3.71 11.21 5.14
CA SER A 91 -2.46 10.57 4.69
C SER A 91 -1.92 11.24 3.42
N ALA A 92 -2.78 11.59 2.47
CA ALA A 92 -2.37 12.26 1.23
C ALA A 92 -1.71 13.62 1.49
N THR A 93 -2.30 14.45 2.37
CA THR A 93 -1.72 15.75 2.75
C THR A 93 -0.37 15.61 3.41
N LEU A 94 -0.23 14.63 4.33
CA LEU A 94 1.04 14.34 5.00
C LEU A 94 2.11 13.92 3.99
N LEU A 95 1.79 13.00 3.08
CA LEU A 95 2.75 12.49 2.10
C LEU A 95 3.19 13.55 1.10
N THR A 96 2.25 14.38 0.61
CA THR A 96 2.56 15.52 -0.26
C THR A 96 3.49 16.51 0.45
N ALA A 97 3.17 16.86 1.70
CA ALA A 97 3.98 17.78 2.48
C ALA A 97 5.41 17.24 2.73
N VAL A 98 5.56 15.95 3.01
CA VAL A 98 6.87 15.29 3.16
C VAL A 98 7.63 15.28 1.83
N ALA A 99 6.95 14.98 0.71
CA ALA A 99 7.57 14.97 -0.62
C ALA A 99 8.12 16.35 -1.01
N GLU A 100 7.36 17.42 -0.77
CA GLU A 100 7.79 18.79 -1.02
C GLU A 100 8.96 19.21 -0.10
N GLU A 101 8.95 18.80 1.16
CA GLU A 101 10.04 19.08 2.08
C GLU A 101 11.33 18.36 1.69
N LEU A 102 11.24 17.10 1.24
CA LEU A 102 12.38 16.38 0.67
C LEU A 102 12.93 17.09 -0.57
N LEU A 103 12.04 17.51 -1.48
CA LEU A 103 12.40 18.23 -2.70
C LEU A 103 13.09 19.56 -2.38
N SER A 104 12.59 20.32 -1.39
CA SER A 104 13.25 21.56 -0.90
C SER A 104 14.67 21.31 -0.41
N GLY A 105 14.91 20.09 0.08
CA GLY A 105 16.22 19.62 0.48
C GLY A 105 17.08 19.06 -0.67
N GLY A 106 16.60 19.06 -1.92
CA GLY A 106 17.30 18.52 -3.09
C GLY A 106 17.21 16.99 -3.21
N VAL A 107 16.23 16.36 -2.56
CA VAL A 107 15.93 14.93 -2.68
C VAL A 107 14.52 14.75 -3.25
N ARG A 108 14.41 14.22 -4.45
CA ARG A 108 13.11 14.04 -5.13
C ARG A 108 12.49 12.70 -4.77
N LEU A 109 11.26 12.71 -4.25
CA LEU A 109 10.46 11.50 -4.08
C LEU A 109 9.85 11.13 -5.43
N ILE A 110 10.16 9.93 -5.91
CA ILE A 110 9.67 9.39 -7.19
C ILE A 110 8.69 8.25 -6.97
N ASP A 111 8.01 7.83 -8.03
CA ASP A 111 7.09 6.70 -8.02
C ASP A 111 7.75 5.46 -7.42
N SER A 112 7.16 4.91 -6.37
CA SER A 112 7.67 3.74 -5.65
C SER A 112 7.60 2.44 -6.48
N THR A 113 6.81 2.42 -7.54
CA THR A 113 6.62 1.28 -8.44
C THR A 113 7.54 1.31 -9.66
N ALA A 114 8.21 2.45 -9.92
CA ALA A 114 9.02 2.67 -11.11
C ALA A 114 10.12 1.59 -11.37
N PHE A 115 10.57 0.93 -10.32
CA PHE A 115 11.63 -0.11 -10.42
C PHE A 115 11.13 -1.53 -10.20
N ILE A 116 9.81 -1.73 -10.09
CA ILE A 116 9.18 -3.03 -9.82
C ILE A 116 7.96 -3.28 -10.73
N PRO A 117 8.01 -2.96 -12.05
CA PRO A 117 6.85 -3.15 -12.93
C PRO A 117 6.35 -4.60 -12.95
N ASP A 118 7.26 -5.58 -12.85
CA ASP A 118 6.92 -7.00 -12.84
C ASP A 118 6.17 -7.45 -11.57
N HIS A 119 6.21 -6.64 -10.52
CA HIS A 119 5.47 -6.86 -9.28
C HIS A 119 4.10 -6.19 -9.25
N MET A 120 3.75 -5.41 -10.27
CA MET A 120 2.42 -4.82 -10.38
C MET A 120 1.40 -5.87 -10.82
N ALA A 121 0.17 -5.74 -10.32
CA ALA A 121 -0.95 -6.56 -10.79
C ALA A 121 -1.15 -6.39 -12.30
N SER A 122 -1.29 -7.49 -13.04
CA SER A 122 -1.62 -7.50 -14.47
C SER A 122 -3.09 -7.76 -14.69
N VAL A 123 -3.65 -7.33 -15.80
CA VAL A 123 -5.04 -7.62 -16.19
C VAL A 123 -5.26 -9.12 -16.36
N GLY A 124 -6.42 -9.60 -15.93
CA GLY A 124 -6.85 -10.98 -16.07
C GLY A 124 -6.42 -11.89 -14.92
N VAL A 125 -6.57 -13.19 -15.10
CA VAL A 125 -6.24 -14.21 -14.09
C VAL A 125 -4.72 -14.35 -13.99
N MET A 126 -4.17 -14.23 -12.79
CA MET A 126 -2.73 -14.25 -12.52
C MET A 126 -2.23 -15.60 -11.98
N GLY A 127 -3.05 -16.61 -11.95
CA GLY A 127 -2.70 -17.96 -11.48
C GLY A 127 -3.40 -19.03 -12.29
N SER A 128 -3.40 -20.28 -11.80
CA SER A 128 -4.11 -21.40 -12.40
C SER A 128 -5.57 -21.50 -11.93
N VAL A 129 -5.90 -20.92 -10.77
CA VAL A 129 -7.26 -20.91 -10.23
C VAL A 129 -8.06 -19.79 -10.88
N ARG A 130 -9.17 -20.13 -11.50
CA ARG A 130 -10.08 -19.17 -12.13
C ARG A 130 -11.22 -18.81 -11.18
N PRO A 131 -11.73 -17.58 -11.23
CA PRO A 131 -12.94 -17.23 -10.50
C PRO A 131 -14.13 -18.07 -11.01
N SER A 132 -15.07 -18.38 -10.14
CA SER A 132 -16.36 -18.95 -10.52
C SER A 132 -17.26 -17.88 -11.12
N ALA A 133 -18.32 -18.29 -11.84
CA ALA A 133 -19.31 -17.35 -12.38
C ALA A 133 -19.96 -16.45 -11.31
N LEU A 134 -20.09 -16.97 -10.07
CA LEU A 134 -20.56 -16.19 -8.93
C LEU A 134 -19.56 -15.10 -8.57
N GLN A 135 -18.28 -15.43 -8.46
CA GLN A 135 -17.21 -14.48 -8.14
C GLN A 135 -17.01 -13.44 -9.24
N ASP A 136 -17.16 -13.82 -10.52
CA ASP A 136 -17.17 -12.85 -11.62
C ASP A 136 -18.34 -11.86 -11.49
N GLY A 137 -19.54 -12.38 -11.13
CA GLY A 137 -20.70 -11.54 -10.83
C GLY A 137 -20.48 -10.60 -9.64
N ASP A 138 -19.82 -11.07 -8.58
CA ASP A 138 -19.45 -10.29 -7.41
C ASP A 138 -18.45 -9.18 -7.75
N ILE A 139 -17.44 -9.48 -8.58
CA ILE A 139 -16.47 -8.50 -9.07
C ILE A 139 -17.18 -7.40 -9.86
N ALA A 140 -18.00 -7.77 -10.82
CA ALA A 140 -18.72 -6.81 -11.66
C ALA A 140 -19.65 -5.89 -10.83
N PHE A 141 -20.34 -6.46 -9.84
CA PHE A 141 -21.21 -5.72 -8.94
C PHE A 141 -20.45 -4.77 -8.01
N ALA A 142 -19.39 -5.26 -7.37
CA ALA A 142 -18.73 -4.54 -6.30
C ALA A 142 -17.61 -3.60 -6.78
N TRP A 143 -17.12 -3.74 -8.01
CA TRP A 143 -16.06 -2.86 -8.52
C TRP A 143 -16.45 -1.38 -8.52
N PRO A 144 -17.63 -0.97 -9.01
CA PRO A 144 -18.09 0.42 -8.92
C PRO A 144 -18.27 0.91 -7.47
N LEU A 145 -18.64 0.02 -6.54
CA LEU A 145 -18.77 0.35 -5.12
C LEU A 145 -17.40 0.62 -4.50
N LEU A 146 -16.39 -0.21 -4.83
CA LEU A 146 -15.02 0.03 -4.41
C LEU A 146 -14.51 1.38 -4.93
N GLU A 147 -14.73 1.69 -6.20
CA GLU A 147 -14.35 2.98 -6.78
C GLU A 147 -15.03 4.16 -6.07
N GLY A 148 -16.30 4.00 -5.67
CA GLY A 148 -17.03 4.96 -4.84
C GLY A 148 -16.36 5.15 -3.47
N SER A 149 -16.03 4.05 -2.78
CA SER A 149 -15.33 4.06 -1.50
C SER A 149 -13.95 4.73 -1.59
N LEU A 150 -13.20 4.45 -2.65
CA LEU A 150 -11.91 5.06 -2.92
C LEU A 150 -12.01 6.58 -3.14
N ARG A 151 -13.01 7.04 -3.90
CA ARG A 151 -13.24 8.48 -4.12
C ARG A 151 -13.60 9.22 -2.83
N LEU A 152 -14.32 8.56 -1.93
CA LEU A 152 -14.71 9.12 -0.62
C LEU A 152 -13.62 8.98 0.44
N ASP A 153 -12.48 8.36 0.11
CA ASP A 153 -11.34 8.11 1.02
C ASP A 153 -11.76 7.29 2.27
N ILE A 154 -12.73 6.37 2.11
CA ILE A 154 -13.20 5.51 3.20
C ILE A 154 -12.23 4.37 3.44
N GLY A 155 -11.87 3.63 2.37
CA GLY A 155 -10.96 2.50 2.44
C GLY A 155 -10.67 1.94 1.05
N GLN A 156 -9.73 1.01 0.99
CA GLN A 156 -9.18 0.50 -0.27
C GLN A 156 -9.60 -0.94 -0.59
N SER A 157 -10.47 -1.55 0.25
CA SER A 157 -10.93 -2.92 0.03
C SER A 157 -12.40 -3.09 0.41
N ILE A 158 -13.08 -3.99 -0.31
CA ILE A 158 -14.47 -4.42 -0.07
C ILE A 158 -14.52 -5.95 -0.15
N ALA A 159 -15.26 -6.58 0.78
CA ALA A 159 -15.59 -7.99 0.73
C ALA A 159 -17.05 -8.16 0.26
N VAL A 160 -17.29 -9.07 -0.68
CA VAL A 160 -18.59 -9.27 -1.30
C VAL A 160 -18.87 -10.76 -1.50
N ARG A 161 -20.15 -11.16 -1.42
CA ARG A 161 -20.65 -12.46 -1.83
C ARG A 161 -22.09 -12.37 -2.30
N ASP A 162 -22.42 -13.06 -3.37
CA ASP A 162 -23.77 -13.10 -3.96
C ASP A 162 -24.31 -11.69 -4.26
N ARG A 163 -23.43 -10.78 -4.69
CA ARG A 163 -23.73 -9.35 -4.93
C ARG A 163 -24.24 -8.63 -3.67
N ASP A 164 -23.79 -9.09 -2.51
CA ASP A 164 -24.06 -8.42 -1.23
C ASP A 164 -22.72 -8.04 -0.56
N VAL A 165 -22.63 -6.79 -0.09
CA VAL A 165 -21.41 -6.28 0.55
C VAL A 165 -21.37 -6.76 1.99
N ILE A 166 -20.40 -7.65 2.28
CA ILE A 166 -20.19 -8.22 3.61
C ILE A 166 -19.46 -7.21 4.52
N ALA A 167 -18.41 -6.57 3.99
CA ALA A 167 -17.59 -5.64 4.74
C ALA A 167 -16.90 -4.64 3.82
N VAL A 168 -16.72 -3.42 4.32
CA VAL A 168 -15.90 -2.36 3.70
C VAL A 168 -14.76 -2.06 4.65
N GLU A 169 -13.53 -2.00 4.14
CA GLU A 169 -12.36 -1.56 4.90
C GLU A 169 -12.49 -0.08 5.26
N ALA A 170 -12.10 0.26 6.48
CA ALA A 170 -11.95 1.63 6.93
C ALA A 170 -10.62 1.77 7.71
N VAL A 171 -10.65 2.38 8.88
CA VAL A 171 -9.45 2.65 9.70
C VAL A 171 -8.78 1.38 10.24
N GLU A 172 -9.53 0.26 10.33
CA GLU A 172 -9.05 -1.01 10.86
C GLU A 172 -8.01 -1.71 9.98
N GLY A 173 -8.03 -1.42 8.68
CA GLY A 173 -7.15 -2.03 7.69
C GLY A 173 -7.61 -3.38 7.16
N THR A 174 -7.01 -3.82 6.04
CA THR A 174 -7.45 -4.98 5.26
C THR A 174 -7.55 -6.28 6.06
N ASN A 175 -6.58 -6.58 6.95
CA ASN A 175 -6.58 -7.83 7.70
C ASN A 175 -7.78 -7.93 8.65
N ALA A 176 -8.06 -6.89 9.43
CA ALA A 176 -9.21 -6.88 10.35
C ALA A 176 -10.55 -6.91 9.57
N MET A 177 -10.60 -6.29 8.39
CA MET A 177 -11.76 -6.39 7.52
C MET A 177 -11.96 -7.82 6.99
N ILE A 178 -10.89 -8.55 6.62
CA ILE A 178 -10.93 -9.96 6.21
C ILE A 178 -11.46 -10.83 7.37
N ASP A 179 -10.98 -10.63 8.60
CA ASP A 179 -11.46 -11.36 9.78
C ASP A 179 -12.96 -11.12 10.02
N ARG A 180 -13.39 -9.88 9.89
CA ARG A 180 -14.80 -9.50 10.02
C ARG A 180 -15.65 -10.12 8.91
N ALA A 181 -15.18 -10.08 7.66
CA ALA A 181 -15.86 -10.70 6.53
C ALA A 181 -16.03 -12.22 6.74
N GLY A 182 -14.97 -12.92 7.16
CA GLY A 182 -15.02 -14.35 7.46
C GLY A 182 -15.96 -14.70 8.62
N THR A 183 -16.10 -13.81 9.61
CA THR A 183 -17.04 -13.99 10.73
C THR A 183 -18.49 -13.77 10.30
N LEU A 184 -18.76 -12.79 9.47
CA LEU A 184 -20.11 -12.42 9.00
C LEU A 184 -20.59 -13.38 7.91
N CYS A 185 -19.71 -13.75 6.98
CA CYS A 185 -20.04 -14.66 5.87
C CYS A 185 -19.70 -16.11 6.24
N ARG A 186 -20.70 -16.85 6.67
CA ARG A 186 -20.55 -18.29 6.99
C ARG A 186 -20.33 -19.16 5.76
N SER A 187 -20.70 -18.68 4.57
CA SER A 187 -20.49 -19.35 3.30
C SER A 187 -19.08 -19.11 2.78
N LYS A 188 -18.39 -20.16 2.34
CA LYS A 188 -17.05 -20.04 1.74
C LYS A 188 -17.09 -19.47 0.32
N GLY A 189 -15.96 -18.95 -0.14
CA GLY A 189 -15.77 -18.52 -1.52
C GLY A 189 -16.16 -17.07 -1.78
N TRP A 190 -16.26 -16.21 -0.75
CA TRP A 190 -16.48 -14.78 -0.92
C TRP A 190 -15.27 -14.08 -1.58
N THR A 191 -15.52 -12.93 -2.18
CA THR A 191 -14.55 -12.19 -2.99
C THR A 191 -14.06 -10.93 -2.26
N LEU A 192 -12.75 -10.74 -2.21
CA LEU A 192 -12.10 -9.50 -1.81
C LEU A 192 -11.80 -8.65 -3.05
N LEU A 193 -12.21 -7.39 -3.05
CA LEU A 193 -11.77 -6.41 -4.04
C LEU A 193 -10.83 -5.42 -3.38
N LYS A 194 -9.71 -5.07 -4.05
CA LYS A 194 -8.74 -4.08 -3.54
C LYS A 194 -8.12 -3.26 -4.65
N SER A 195 -8.06 -1.93 -4.46
CA SER A 195 -7.43 -1.03 -5.43
C SER A 195 -7.06 0.31 -4.76
N CYS A 196 -6.51 1.22 -5.53
CA CYS A 196 -6.41 2.64 -5.18
C CYS A 196 -7.12 3.50 -6.23
N ARG A 197 -7.28 4.78 -5.93
CA ARG A 197 -7.88 5.75 -6.85
C ARG A 197 -7.09 5.85 -8.17
N PRO A 198 -7.75 6.23 -9.28
CA PRO A 198 -7.07 6.49 -10.56
C PRO A 198 -5.96 7.55 -10.48
N ASP A 199 -6.19 8.58 -9.67
CA ASP A 199 -5.30 9.71 -9.41
C ASP A 199 -4.44 9.52 -8.14
N HIS A 200 -4.28 8.27 -7.68
CA HIS A 200 -3.49 7.97 -6.50
C HIS A 200 -2.01 8.35 -6.70
N ASP A 201 -1.43 8.97 -5.69
CA ASP A 201 -0.01 9.31 -5.71
C ASP A 201 0.84 8.06 -5.48
N MET A 202 1.35 7.47 -6.57
CA MET A 202 2.15 6.25 -6.54
C MET A 202 3.53 6.43 -5.90
N ARG A 203 3.88 7.64 -5.46
CA ARG A 203 5.12 7.89 -4.72
C ARG A 203 5.12 7.27 -3.32
N ALA A 204 3.93 7.05 -2.75
CA ALA A 204 3.80 6.46 -1.41
C ALA A 204 2.42 5.83 -1.21
N ASP A 205 2.33 4.94 -0.20
CA ASP A 205 1.08 4.27 0.25
C ASP A 205 0.37 3.46 -0.85
N VAL A 206 1.14 2.90 -1.78
CA VAL A 206 0.58 2.03 -2.83
C VAL A 206 0.06 0.74 -2.18
N PRO A 207 -1.20 0.33 -2.47
CA PRO A 207 -1.74 -0.90 -1.93
C PRO A 207 -0.89 -2.12 -2.28
N THR A 208 -0.79 -3.04 -1.34
CA THR A 208 0.01 -4.25 -1.51
C THR A 208 -0.80 -5.49 -1.17
N ILE A 209 -0.45 -6.62 -1.82
CA ILE A 209 -0.86 -7.98 -1.47
C ILE A 209 0.38 -8.85 -1.37
N GLY A 210 0.50 -9.62 -0.29
CA GLY A 210 1.55 -10.60 -0.07
C GLY A 210 0.98 -12.00 0.18
N VAL A 211 1.86 -12.98 0.33
CA VAL A 211 1.49 -14.38 0.65
C VAL A 211 0.56 -14.44 1.88
N HIS A 212 0.90 -13.66 2.92
CA HIS A 212 0.07 -13.58 4.13
C HIS A 212 -1.39 -13.16 3.84
N THR A 213 -1.62 -12.26 2.86
CA THR A 213 -2.99 -11.87 2.51
C THR A 213 -3.75 -13.03 1.89
N ILE A 214 -3.11 -13.84 1.04
CA ILE A 214 -3.71 -15.03 0.43
C ILE A 214 -4.07 -16.07 1.49
N GLU A 215 -3.13 -16.38 2.39
CA GLU A 215 -3.33 -17.31 3.50
C GLU A 215 -4.45 -16.84 4.44
N HIS A 216 -4.47 -15.56 4.74
CA HIS A 216 -5.47 -14.94 5.61
C HIS A 216 -6.88 -15.01 4.99
N MET A 217 -6.98 -14.73 3.69
CA MET A 217 -8.20 -14.90 2.91
C MET A 217 -8.72 -16.35 2.94
N ALA A 218 -7.85 -17.31 2.60
CA ALA A 218 -8.23 -18.72 2.58
C ALA A 218 -8.69 -19.22 3.96
N LYS A 219 -7.97 -18.84 5.03
CA LYS A 219 -8.31 -19.17 6.42
C LYS A 219 -9.70 -18.64 6.79
N ASN A 220 -10.07 -17.45 6.32
CA ASN A 220 -11.35 -16.80 6.59
C ASN A 220 -12.45 -17.16 5.58
N GLY A 221 -12.22 -18.16 4.72
CA GLY A 221 -13.21 -18.67 3.78
C GLY A 221 -13.36 -17.84 2.50
N GLY A 222 -12.48 -16.89 2.23
CA GLY A 222 -12.42 -16.19 0.95
C GLY A 222 -11.90 -17.08 -0.16
N GLY A 223 -12.40 -16.92 -1.39
CA GLY A 223 -12.06 -17.76 -2.54
C GLY A 223 -11.57 -16.99 -3.77
N CYS A 224 -11.69 -15.68 -3.76
CA CYS A 224 -11.25 -14.82 -4.86
C CYS A 224 -10.70 -13.49 -4.36
N ILE A 225 -9.64 -13.01 -4.98
CA ILE A 225 -9.08 -11.68 -4.78
C ILE A 225 -9.03 -10.95 -6.12
N ALA A 226 -9.80 -9.88 -6.26
CA ALA A 226 -9.80 -9.01 -7.43
C ALA A 226 -9.06 -7.71 -7.11
N ILE A 227 -8.04 -7.38 -7.87
CA ILE A 227 -7.17 -6.23 -7.60
C ILE A 227 -7.01 -5.33 -8.82
N GLY A 228 -6.83 -4.02 -8.59
CA GLY A 228 -6.61 -3.07 -9.67
C GLY A 228 -5.31 -3.32 -10.41
N ALA A 229 -5.40 -3.64 -11.70
CA ALA A 229 -4.23 -3.82 -12.55
C ALA A 229 -3.44 -2.52 -12.64
N GLY A 230 -2.10 -2.61 -12.53
CA GLY A 230 -1.21 -1.45 -12.48
C GLY A 230 -1.34 -0.58 -11.22
N ARG A 231 -2.18 -0.97 -10.21
CA ARG A 231 -2.47 -0.16 -9.01
C ARG A 231 -2.17 -0.86 -7.70
N VAL A 232 -1.91 -2.15 -7.73
CA VAL A 232 -1.63 -2.96 -6.53
C VAL A 232 -0.31 -3.70 -6.74
N ILE A 233 0.56 -3.65 -5.74
CA ILE A 233 1.84 -4.37 -5.73
C ILE A 233 1.61 -5.79 -5.18
N LEU A 234 2.12 -6.81 -5.87
CA LEU A 234 2.25 -8.16 -5.36
C LEU A 234 3.67 -8.32 -4.78
N ILE A 235 3.77 -8.40 -3.46
CA ILE A 235 5.06 -8.57 -2.77
C ILE A 235 5.51 -10.02 -3.00
N ASP A 236 6.63 -10.20 -3.70
CA ASP A 236 7.08 -11.50 -4.19
C ASP A 236 5.99 -12.18 -5.05
N ARG A 237 5.71 -11.56 -6.21
CA ARG A 237 4.64 -12.02 -7.12
C ARG A 237 4.65 -13.52 -7.39
N PRO A 238 5.80 -14.19 -7.66
CA PRO A 238 5.83 -15.63 -7.85
C PRO A 238 5.31 -16.40 -6.61
N ALA A 239 5.72 -16.02 -5.40
CA ALA A 239 5.28 -16.66 -4.18
C ALA A 239 3.77 -16.40 -3.91
N VAL A 240 3.27 -15.18 -4.17
CA VAL A 240 1.84 -14.84 -4.07
C VAL A 240 0.99 -15.70 -4.99
N VAL A 241 1.40 -15.84 -6.26
CA VAL A 241 0.68 -16.66 -7.25
C VAL A 241 0.73 -18.14 -6.86
N ALA A 242 1.89 -18.63 -6.41
CA ALA A 242 2.02 -20.02 -5.94
C ALA A 242 1.11 -20.31 -4.74
N ALA A 243 1.08 -19.41 -3.75
CA ALA A 243 0.19 -19.53 -2.59
C ALA A 243 -1.29 -19.50 -2.97
N ALA A 244 -1.68 -18.60 -3.89
CA ALA A 244 -3.05 -18.53 -4.41
C ALA A 244 -3.47 -19.85 -5.09
N ASN A 245 -2.61 -20.39 -5.94
CA ASN A 245 -2.84 -21.70 -6.60
C ASN A 245 -2.96 -22.83 -5.58
N HIS A 246 -2.05 -22.88 -4.61
CA HIS A 246 -2.03 -23.95 -3.59
C HIS A 246 -3.28 -23.93 -2.71
N LEU A 247 -3.75 -22.74 -2.34
CA LEU A 247 -4.89 -22.56 -1.44
C LEU A 247 -6.24 -22.46 -2.17
N GLY A 248 -6.25 -22.60 -3.50
CA GLY A 248 -7.48 -22.54 -4.28
C GLY A 248 -8.13 -21.15 -4.32
N VAL A 249 -7.35 -20.08 -4.15
CA VAL A 249 -7.81 -18.68 -4.23
C VAL A 249 -7.59 -18.15 -5.63
N ALA A 250 -8.64 -17.71 -6.31
CA ALA A 250 -8.51 -17.03 -7.60
C ALA A 250 -7.90 -15.64 -7.40
N LEU A 251 -6.89 -15.30 -8.20
CA LEU A 251 -6.25 -13.98 -8.19
C LEU A 251 -6.46 -13.32 -9.55
N VAL A 252 -7.20 -12.21 -9.55
CA VAL A 252 -7.66 -11.53 -10.78
C VAL A 252 -7.26 -10.07 -10.77
N GLY A 253 -6.63 -9.61 -11.85
CA GLY A 253 -6.41 -8.19 -12.10
C GLY A 253 -7.56 -7.60 -12.91
N VAL A 254 -8.22 -6.61 -12.35
CA VAL A 254 -9.31 -5.87 -13.00
C VAL A 254 -8.74 -4.61 -13.63
N GLU A 255 -9.07 -4.40 -14.90
CA GLU A 255 -8.69 -3.17 -15.58
C GLU A 255 -9.42 -1.99 -14.92
N PRO A 256 -8.68 -0.95 -14.52
CA PRO A 256 -9.32 0.21 -13.92
C PRO A 256 -10.24 0.88 -14.94
N SER A 257 -11.44 1.29 -14.53
CA SER A 257 -12.29 2.11 -15.39
C SER A 257 -11.55 3.39 -15.76
N GLU A 258 -11.54 3.74 -17.04
CA GLU A 258 -11.04 5.02 -17.51
C GLU A 258 -11.85 6.14 -16.84
N ARG A 259 -11.17 7.25 -16.50
CA ARG A 259 -11.83 8.45 -15.97
C ARG A 259 -12.95 8.86 -16.93
N PRO A 260 -14.21 9.05 -16.48
CA PRO A 260 -15.24 9.56 -17.37
C PRO A 260 -14.76 10.90 -17.95
N PRO A 261 -14.87 11.12 -19.27
CA PRO A 261 -14.49 12.38 -19.87
C PRO A 261 -15.41 13.47 -19.30
N GLY A 262 -14.86 14.38 -18.49
CA GLY A 262 -15.63 15.54 -18.01
C GLY A 262 -15.41 16.03 -16.59
N SER A 263 -14.44 15.52 -15.80
CA SER A 263 -14.10 16.13 -14.50
C SER A 263 -12.76 16.87 -14.60
N ALA A 264 -12.75 17.94 -15.43
CA ALA A 264 -11.76 19.01 -15.31
C ALA A 264 -12.37 20.09 -14.42
N SER A 265 -11.75 20.37 -13.29
CA SER A 265 -11.57 21.70 -12.69
C SER A 265 -10.90 21.56 -11.32
#